data_deee9c60684a17cbab07d7beef99ff80
#
_entry.id   deee9c60684a17cbab07d7beef99ff80
#
_cell.length_a   1.000
_cell.length_b   1.000
_cell.length_c   1.000
_cell.angle_alpha   90.00
_cell.angle_beta   90.00
_cell.angle_gamma   90.00
#
_symmetry.space_group_name_H-M   'P 1'
#
loop_
_entity.id
_entity.type
_entity.pdbx_description
1 polymer ?
#
loop_
_entity_poly.entity_id
_entity_poly.type
_entity_poly.pdbx_seq_one_letter_code
_entity_poly.pdbx_strand_id
1 'polypeptide(L)' 'MDDIIRDNQGNKITTGDKVNFYCKNDSIMREGLITKMTGGTFGIKCSRYVMLYKYKEVDKYIISKIK' A
#
# COMPACT_ATOMS: atom_id res chain seq x y z
N MET A 1 9.51 -7.88 -16.38
CA MET A 1 9.76 -8.28 -14.99
C MET A 1 8.60 -7.86 -14.13
N ASP A 2 8.05 -8.77 -13.37
CA ASP A 2 6.88 -8.45 -12.56
C ASP A 2 7.28 -7.70 -11.30
N ASP A 3 6.60 -6.59 -11.06
CA ASP A 3 6.76 -5.86 -9.82
C ASP A 3 5.95 -6.58 -8.74
N ILE A 4 6.64 -7.37 -7.96
CA ILE A 4 6.00 -8.08 -6.87
C ILE A 4 6.32 -7.36 -5.58
N ILE A 5 5.28 -6.97 -4.89
CA ILE A 5 5.41 -6.33 -3.58
C ILE A 5 4.65 -7.16 -2.57
N ARG A 6 5.22 -7.29 -1.39
CA ARG A 6 4.59 -8.01 -0.29
C ARG A 6 4.33 -7.05 0.85
N ASP A 7 3.24 -7.30 1.56
CA ASP A 7 2.93 -6.51 2.74
C ASP A 7 3.85 -6.88 3.89
N ASN A 8 3.64 -6.28 5.05
CA ASN A 8 4.50 -6.53 6.21
C ASN A 8 4.34 -7.93 6.79
N GLN A 9 3.36 -8.70 6.29
CA GLN A 9 3.14 -10.08 6.70
C GLN A 9 3.53 -11.09 5.63
N GLY A 10 4.10 -10.61 4.53
CA GLY A 10 4.55 -11.47 3.44
C GLY A 10 3.49 -11.79 2.40
N ASN A 11 2.31 -11.21 2.49
CA ASN A 11 1.25 -11.44 1.50
C ASN A 11 1.50 -10.61 0.24
N LYS A 12 1.33 -11.23 -0.93
CA LYS A 12 1.49 -10.53 -2.20
C LYS A 12 0.39 -9.49 -2.38
N ILE A 13 0.78 -8.29 -2.79
CA ILE A 13 -0.15 -7.18 -3.03
C ILE A 13 -0.14 -6.85 -4.51
N THR A 14 -1.32 -6.68 -5.09
CA THR A 14 -1.47 -6.25 -6.48
C THR A 14 -2.50 -5.13 -6.56
N THR A 15 -2.57 -4.50 -7.73
CA THR A 15 -3.56 -3.46 -7.98
C THR A 15 -4.97 -4.01 -7.76
N GLY A 16 -5.77 -3.28 -7.00
CA GLY A 16 -7.12 -3.69 -6.66
C GLY A 16 -7.27 -4.33 -5.30
N ASP A 17 -6.17 -4.63 -4.63
CA ASP A 17 -6.23 -5.23 -3.30
C ASP A 17 -6.50 -4.15 -2.25
N LYS A 18 -7.28 -4.52 -1.24
CA LYS A 18 -7.51 -3.64 -0.08
C LYS A 18 -6.44 -3.88 0.96
N VAL A 19 -5.98 -2.82 1.55
CA VAL A 19 -4.94 -2.89 2.58
C VAL A 19 -5.27 -1.97 3.74
N ASN A 20 -4.73 -2.33 4.91
CA ASN A 20 -4.65 -1.41 6.04
C ASN A 20 -3.26 -0.79 6.01
N PHE A 21 -3.16 0.49 6.25
CA PHE A 21 -1.88 1.17 6.21
C PHE A 21 -1.88 2.36 7.15
N TYR A 22 -0.69 2.76 7.58
CA TYR A 22 -0.52 3.97 8.38
C TYR A 22 -0.49 5.17 7.44
N CYS A 23 -1.52 6.00 7.53
CA CYS A 23 -1.62 7.17 6.66
C CYS A 23 -0.71 8.28 7.19
N LYS A 24 0.34 8.58 6.42
CA LYS A 24 1.32 9.56 6.87
C LYS A 24 0.77 10.99 6.91
N ASN A 25 -0.31 11.27 6.19
CA ASN A 25 -0.92 12.60 6.25
C ASN A 25 -1.74 12.79 7.52
N ASP A 26 -2.46 11.76 7.93
CA ASP A 26 -3.37 11.84 9.07
C ASP A 26 -2.79 11.23 10.33
N SER A 27 -1.67 10.53 10.22
CA SER A 27 -1.00 9.87 11.34
C SER A 27 -1.89 8.84 12.06
N ILE A 28 -2.77 8.18 11.31
CA ILE A 28 -3.63 7.12 11.84
C ILE A 28 -3.69 5.98 10.83
N MET A 29 -4.11 4.81 11.31
CA MET A 29 -4.33 3.66 10.43
C MET A 29 -5.60 3.88 9.62
N ARG A 30 -5.51 3.59 8.33
CA ARG A 30 -6.65 3.70 7.42
C ARG A 30 -6.71 2.49 6.51
N GLU A 31 -7.85 2.33 5.86
CA GLU A 31 -8.09 1.30 4.87
C GLU A 31 -8.05 1.95 3.50
N GLY A 32 -7.34 1.33 2.56
CA GLY A 32 -7.24 1.87 1.22
C GLY A 32 -7.15 0.80 0.17
N LEU A 33 -7.10 1.22 -1.08
CA LEU A 33 -7.08 0.32 -2.23
C LEU A 33 -5.78 0.55 -3.01
N ILE A 34 -5.08 -0.54 -3.30
CA ILE A 34 -3.87 -0.46 -4.11
C ILE A 34 -4.25 -0.07 -5.52
N THR A 35 -3.63 0.97 -6.03
CA THR A 35 -3.92 1.46 -7.38
C THR A 35 -2.78 1.12 -8.31
N LYS A 36 -2.00 2.09 -8.74
CA LYS A 36 -0.97 1.89 -9.73
C LYS A 36 0.33 1.46 -9.10
N MET A 37 0.98 0.44 -9.67
CA MET A 37 2.25 -0.06 -9.18
C MET A 37 3.28 0.06 -10.29
N THR A 38 4.23 0.97 -10.13
CA THR A 38 5.26 1.22 -11.15
C THR A 38 6.56 1.65 -10.50
N GLY A 39 7.68 1.15 -11.04
CA GLY A 39 8.99 1.72 -10.75
C GLY A 39 9.38 1.79 -9.29
N GLY A 40 8.99 0.80 -8.50
CA GLY A 40 9.33 0.78 -7.07
C GLY A 40 8.40 1.59 -6.19
N THR A 41 7.32 2.13 -6.76
CA THR A 41 6.30 2.85 -6.00
C THR A 41 4.92 2.28 -6.30
N PHE A 42 3.98 2.58 -5.43
CA PHE A 42 2.58 2.19 -5.64
C PHE A 42 1.69 3.23 -4.98
N GLY A 43 0.44 3.30 -5.47
CA GLY A 43 -0.54 4.21 -4.91
C GLY A 43 -1.50 3.48 -4.00
N ILE A 44 -1.92 4.14 -2.94
CA ILE A 44 -3.01 3.66 -2.09
C ILE A 44 -4.09 4.72 -2.12
N LYS A 45 -5.22 4.37 -2.72
CA LYS A 45 -6.36 5.26 -2.78
C LYS A 45 -7.12 5.19 -1.48
N CYS A 46 -7.23 6.32 -0.82
CA CYS A 46 -7.93 6.42 0.45
C CYS A 46 -8.91 7.57 0.36
N SER A 47 -10.20 7.25 0.35
CA SER A 47 -11.26 8.25 0.27
C SER A 47 -11.15 9.08 -1.02
N ARG A 48 -10.67 10.30 -0.95
CA ARG A 48 -10.67 11.24 -2.09
C ARG A 48 -9.32 11.38 -2.77
N TYR A 49 -8.28 10.78 -2.22
CA TYR A 49 -6.94 11.01 -2.73
C TYR A 49 -6.14 9.72 -2.77
N VAL A 50 -5.07 9.77 -3.55
CA VAL A 50 -4.14 8.64 -3.69
C VAL A 50 -2.82 9.08 -3.09
N MET A 51 -2.27 8.22 -2.23
CA MET A 51 -0.97 8.47 -1.62
C MET A 51 0.05 7.53 -2.24
N LEU A 52 1.23 8.05 -2.51
CA LEU A 52 2.31 7.26 -3.10
C LEU A 52 3.24 6.75 -2.01
N TYR A 53 3.54 5.48 -2.07
CA TYR A 53 4.47 4.83 -1.14
C TYR A 53 5.51 4.06 -1.94
N LYS A 54 6.70 3.96 -1.38
CA LYS A 54 7.75 3.14 -1.98
C LYS A 54 7.62 1.71 -1.52
N TYR A 55 8.02 0.76 -2.37
CA TYR A 55 7.94 -0.66 -2.01
C TYR A 55 8.66 -0.95 -0.70
N LYS A 56 9.80 -0.31 -0.47
CA LYS A 56 10.58 -0.54 0.75
C LYS A 56 9.96 0.07 2.00
N GLU A 57 8.90 0.86 1.84
CA GLU A 57 8.22 1.49 2.98
C GLU A 57 7.07 0.66 3.54
N VAL A 58 6.87 -0.53 3.00
CA VAL A 58 5.77 -1.39 3.43
C VAL A 58 5.80 -1.65 4.94
N ASP A 59 6.98 -1.97 5.47
CA ASP A 59 7.12 -2.22 6.90
C ASP A 59 7.00 -0.93 7.72
N LYS A 60 7.53 0.15 7.19
CA LYS A 60 7.51 1.44 7.89
C LYS A 60 6.09 1.94 8.14
N TYR A 61 5.22 1.76 7.15
CA TYR A 61 3.84 2.24 7.24
C TYR A 61 2.86 1.11 7.54
N ILE A 62 3.35 -0.03 7.96
CA ILE A 62 2.55 -1.17 8.43
C ILE A 62 1.46 -1.53 7.42
N ILE A 63 1.85 -1.62 6.16
CA ILE A 63 0.90 -1.92 5.09
C ILE A 63 0.60 -3.41 5.10
N SER A 64 -0.66 -3.76 5.34
CA SER A 64 -1.11 -5.14 5.45
C SER A 64 -2.31 -5.39 4.56
N LYS A 65 -2.28 -6.48 3.82
CA LYS A 65 -3.39 -6.87 2.97
C LYS A 65 -4.58 -7.32 3.81
N ILE A 66 -5.76 -6.82 3.46
CA ILE A 66 -7.01 -7.26 4.08
C ILE A 66 -7.52 -8.49 3.35
N LYS A 67 -7.74 -9.55 4.07
CA LYS A 67 -8.23 -10.81 3.49
C LYS A 67 -9.73 -10.94 3.61
#